data_04f457c556661d147a250914da3e6fbd
#
_entry.id   04f457c556661d147a250914da3e6fbd
#
_cell.length_a   1.000
_cell.length_b   1.000
_cell.length_c   1.000
_cell.angle_alpha   90.00
_cell.angle_beta   90.00
_cell.angle_gamma   90.00
#
_symmetry.space_group_name_H-M   'P 1'
#
loop_
_entity.id
_entity.type
_entity.pdbx_description
1 polymer ?
#
loop_
_entity_poly.entity_id
_entity_poly.type
_entity_poly.pdbx_seq_one_letter_code
_entity_poly.pdbx_strand_id
1 'polypeptide(L)'
;MSKKIYVDGVHPEETRVVVVDAATNRVSDFDVETTTKPQIKGNIYLAKVIRVEPSLQAAFVDYGTGKNGFLPFSEIHPDYYQVTPEQKKKLMELAHANIVDDDDDPNDEEDEVAEYDDHSAGEDNVEFLKRAREFKIQDVIKPKQILLIQGVKEERGQKGASMTTYLSLAGRFAVLMPNSRKRNSYGVSKKISDRAERARLREILHTLKIPKGMTVVLRTAAMGAKDEEIVKDYDYLTSLWNEIRKTTLESVAPVTIHTEDSLLRRVVRDFISDKNDVMYVQGEEVFEEAKNYFQQLYGRLPRKQLIQYKDTAVPLMTKAGVEKQLEGLHGPYVTLPSGGSIVINQTEAMVTIDVNSSRAIKEKDIEQTALNTNLEAAEEIALQLRLRDLAGIVAIDFIDMEDEKNNRKLEQKMREVMKHDRARTQVAKINAFGVLMLSRQRMRSSFIESSYVVCPHCMGAGVVPSIQTASIILFRHLQEKLLAKAAQKIIMTVPSDVAIYLLNQKRAELAAMEKEFGTEIVIVGDDSLMNIDQYSIQRVAAENVKTDDVLAAHEPSSDAKKKNAQHIEAKRITQTAPRHRGRNKKPQQKKSLWKKLVG
;
A
#
# COMPACT_ATOMS: atom_id res chain seq x y z
N MET A 1 11.12 -4.48 -25.50
CA MET A 1 12.44 -4.54 -24.79
C MET A 1 12.44 -5.81 -23.96
N SER A 2 13.49 -6.62 -24.05
CA SER A 2 13.60 -7.83 -23.24
C SER A 2 13.89 -7.49 -21.78
N LYS A 3 13.31 -8.26 -20.85
CA LYS A 3 13.46 -8.05 -19.41
C LYS A 3 14.18 -9.24 -18.77
N LYS A 4 14.95 -8.95 -17.74
CA LYS A 4 15.46 -9.96 -16.82
C LYS A 4 14.75 -9.80 -15.49
N ILE A 5 14.24 -10.88 -14.96
CA ILE A 5 13.51 -10.91 -13.69
C ILE A 5 14.35 -11.73 -12.72
N TYR A 6 14.69 -11.15 -11.59
CA TYR A 6 15.44 -11.82 -10.54
C TYR A 6 14.52 -12.03 -9.34
N VAL A 7 14.41 -13.26 -8.88
CA VAL A 7 13.60 -13.64 -7.72
C VAL A 7 14.53 -14.25 -6.67
N ASP A 8 14.54 -13.65 -5.51
CA ASP A 8 15.26 -14.12 -4.34
C ASP A 8 14.27 -14.57 -3.27
N GLY A 9 14.21 -15.86 -3.01
CA GLY A 9 13.38 -16.51 -1.99
C GLY A 9 14.22 -17.43 -1.12
N VAL A 10 15.45 -17.04 -0.81
CA VAL A 10 16.34 -17.81 0.10
C VAL A 10 15.84 -17.72 1.54
N HIS A 11 15.29 -16.58 1.92
CA HIS A 11 14.77 -16.34 3.26
C HIS A 11 13.27 -16.63 3.30
N PRO A 12 12.80 -17.55 4.16
CA PRO A 12 11.37 -17.91 4.22
C PRO A 12 10.44 -16.75 4.62
N GLU A 13 11.03 -15.74 5.29
CA GLU A 13 10.29 -14.57 5.75
C GLU A 13 10.03 -13.53 4.66
N GLU A 14 10.83 -13.58 3.56
CA GLU A 14 10.80 -12.54 2.54
C GLU A 14 11.11 -13.10 1.15
N THR A 15 10.26 -12.78 0.19
CA THR A 15 10.53 -13.00 -1.25
C THR A 15 10.67 -11.66 -1.94
N ARG A 16 11.84 -11.42 -2.56
CA ARG A 16 12.13 -10.21 -3.32
C ARG A 16 12.10 -10.47 -4.82
N VAL A 17 11.50 -9.58 -5.56
CA VAL A 17 11.47 -9.63 -7.03
C VAL A 17 11.97 -8.32 -7.61
N VAL A 18 12.91 -8.41 -8.54
CA VAL A 18 13.50 -7.28 -9.25
C VAL A 18 13.34 -7.49 -10.74
N VAL A 19 12.76 -6.53 -11.42
CA VAL A 19 12.68 -6.50 -12.88
C VAL A 19 13.69 -5.51 -13.43
N VAL A 20 14.48 -5.94 -14.38
CA VAL A 20 15.59 -5.18 -14.95
C VAL A 20 15.44 -5.10 -16.46
N ASP A 21 15.69 -3.95 -17.03
CA ASP A 21 15.87 -3.81 -18.48
C ASP A 21 17.15 -4.54 -18.91
N ALA A 22 17.03 -5.48 -19.85
CA ALA A 22 18.15 -6.34 -20.25
C ALA A 22 19.29 -5.59 -20.97
N ALA A 23 18.99 -4.43 -21.57
CA ALA A 23 19.97 -3.63 -22.32
C ALA A 23 20.77 -2.72 -21.39
N THR A 24 20.11 -2.08 -20.42
CA THR A 24 20.73 -1.07 -19.56
C THR A 24 21.15 -1.61 -18.20
N ASN A 25 20.69 -2.79 -17.82
CA ASN A 25 20.82 -3.38 -16.48
C ASN A 25 20.28 -2.47 -15.37
N ARG A 26 19.31 -1.63 -15.68
CA ARG A 26 18.67 -0.72 -14.74
C ARG A 26 17.42 -1.35 -14.17
N VAL A 27 17.22 -1.24 -12.87
CA VAL A 27 16.00 -1.71 -12.19
C VAL A 27 14.82 -0.88 -12.67
N SER A 28 13.78 -1.54 -13.18
CA SER A 28 12.53 -0.90 -13.64
C SER A 28 11.38 -1.08 -12.69
N ASP A 29 11.34 -2.23 -11.99
CA ASP A 29 10.32 -2.56 -11.00
C ASP A 29 10.95 -3.36 -9.86
N PHE A 30 10.44 -3.15 -8.64
CA PHE A 30 10.85 -3.86 -7.43
C PHE A 30 9.62 -4.18 -6.60
N ASP A 31 9.55 -5.40 -6.09
CA ASP A 31 8.45 -5.86 -5.23
C ASP A 31 8.98 -6.80 -4.15
N VAL A 32 8.35 -6.74 -2.97
CA VAL A 32 8.70 -7.56 -1.80
C VAL A 32 7.42 -8.11 -1.18
N GLU A 33 7.41 -9.40 -0.91
CA GLU A 33 6.37 -10.07 -0.14
C GLU A 33 6.97 -10.62 1.15
N THR A 34 6.35 -10.29 2.28
CA THR A 34 6.78 -10.74 3.60
C THR A 34 5.70 -11.58 4.26
N THR A 35 6.08 -12.67 4.92
CA THR A 35 5.13 -13.55 5.64
C THR A 35 4.51 -12.87 6.86
N THR A 36 5.14 -11.81 7.38
CA THR A 36 4.66 -11.08 8.56
C THR A 36 3.50 -10.13 8.29
N LYS A 37 3.32 -9.71 7.03
CA LYS A 37 2.23 -8.82 6.60
C LYS A 37 1.57 -9.38 5.34
N PRO A 38 0.63 -10.36 5.50
CA PRO A 38 -0.07 -10.92 4.35
C PRO A 38 -0.84 -9.82 3.62
N GLN A 39 -0.78 -9.85 2.31
CA GLN A 39 -1.50 -8.91 1.45
C GLN A 39 -3.00 -9.13 1.58
N ILE A 40 -3.77 -8.04 1.70
CA ILE A 40 -5.23 -8.07 1.81
C ILE A 40 -5.88 -7.76 0.46
N LYS A 41 -5.23 -6.89 -0.32
CA LYS A 41 -5.72 -6.47 -1.64
C LYS A 41 -5.87 -7.67 -2.57
N GLY A 42 -7.05 -7.78 -3.20
CA GLY A 42 -7.40 -8.87 -4.12
C GLY A 42 -8.01 -10.09 -3.43
N ASN A 43 -7.69 -10.35 -2.18
CA ASN A 43 -8.22 -11.48 -1.43
C ASN A 43 -9.74 -11.36 -1.26
N ILE A 44 -10.42 -12.51 -1.33
CA ILE A 44 -11.87 -12.61 -1.18
C ILE A 44 -12.18 -13.26 0.16
N TYR A 45 -13.07 -12.63 0.91
CA TYR A 45 -13.46 -13.04 2.26
C TYR A 45 -14.97 -13.22 2.36
N LEU A 46 -15.40 -14.20 3.11
CA LEU A 46 -16.76 -14.28 3.60
C LEU A 46 -16.80 -13.54 4.95
N ALA A 47 -17.35 -12.34 4.95
CA ALA A 47 -17.28 -11.43 6.08
C ALA A 47 -18.64 -11.24 6.75
N LYS A 48 -18.62 -10.76 8.00
CA LYS A 48 -19.80 -10.47 8.80
C LYS A 48 -19.86 -8.98 9.12
N VAL A 49 -20.98 -8.34 8.85
CA VAL A 49 -21.23 -6.94 9.25
C VAL A 49 -21.27 -6.84 10.77
N ILE A 50 -20.37 -6.03 11.35
CA ILE A 50 -20.32 -5.78 12.79
C ILE A 50 -21.28 -4.64 13.14
N ARG A 51 -21.10 -3.50 12.45
CA ARG A 51 -21.91 -2.29 12.64
C ARG A 51 -22.06 -1.53 11.34
N VAL A 52 -23.13 -0.77 11.27
CA VAL A 52 -23.40 0.19 10.20
C VAL A 52 -23.25 1.59 10.78
N GLU A 53 -22.53 2.45 10.07
CA GLU A 53 -22.25 3.83 10.47
C GLU A 53 -22.94 4.79 9.50
N PRO A 54 -24.12 5.30 9.85
CA PRO A 54 -24.90 6.17 8.96
C PRO A 54 -24.21 7.48 8.59
N SER A 55 -23.39 8.03 9.51
CA SER A 55 -22.67 9.29 9.29
C SER A 55 -21.62 9.18 8.21
N LEU A 56 -21.03 7.99 8.04
CA LEU A 56 -20.03 7.69 7.00
C LEU A 56 -20.63 7.02 5.76
N GLN A 57 -21.92 6.69 5.78
CA GLN A 57 -22.56 5.83 4.78
C GLN A 57 -21.69 4.59 4.48
N ALA A 58 -21.28 3.88 5.54
CA ALA A 58 -20.40 2.72 5.45
C ALA A 58 -20.76 1.64 6.49
N ALA A 59 -20.36 0.41 6.21
CA ALA A 59 -20.41 -0.71 7.14
C ALA A 59 -18.98 -1.09 7.56
N PHE A 60 -18.84 -1.50 8.82
CA PHE A 60 -17.63 -2.15 9.32
C PHE A 60 -17.85 -3.64 9.35
N VAL A 61 -16.93 -4.40 8.75
CA VAL A 61 -17.04 -5.85 8.56
C VAL A 61 -15.88 -6.58 9.21
N ASP A 62 -16.19 -7.71 9.84
CA ASP A 62 -15.21 -8.68 10.32
C ASP A 62 -14.92 -9.66 9.19
N TYR A 63 -13.67 -9.73 8.77
CA TYR A 63 -13.20 -10.63 7.70
C TYR A 63 -12.15 -11.65 8.18
N GLY A 64 -11.96 -11.76 9.52
CA GLY A 64 -11.18 -12.81 10.15
C GLY A 64 -9.71 -12.48 10.45
N THR A 65 -9.26 -11.22 10.28
CA THR A 65 -7.86 -10.81 10.54
C THR A 65 -7.67 -10.11 11.89
N GLY A 66 -8.73 -9.97 12.70
CA GLY A 66 -8.69 -9.26 13.98
C GLY A 66 -8.86 -7.74 13.89
N LYS A 67 -8.86 -7.16 12.70
CA LYS A 67 -9.21 -5.77 12.43
C LYS A 67 -10.49 -5.70 11.59
N ASN A 68 -11.19 -4.56 11.66
CA ASN A 68 -12.43 -4.38 10.93
C ASN A 68 -12.15 -3.77 9.55
N GLY A 69 -12.75 -4.34 8.51
CA GLY A 69 -12.75 -3.77 7.17
C GLY A 69 -13.75 -2.62 7.04
N PHE A 70 -13.44 -1.63 6.24
CA PHE A 70 -14.29 -0.50 5.88
C PHE A 70 -14.96 -0.76 4.53
N LEU A 71 -16.29 -0.82 4.51
CA LEU A 71 -17.10 -1.10 3.32
C LEU A 71 -18.04 0.07 3.06
N PRO A 72 -17.72 0.98 2.10
CA PRO A 72 -18.59 2.08 1.72
C PRO A 72 -19.90 1.58 1.12
N PHE A 73 -20.98 2.33 1.28
CA PHE A 73 -22.29 1.98 0.72
C PHE A 73 -22.25 1.88 -0.81
N SER A 74 -21.50 2.75 -1.47
CA SER A 74 -21.27 2.70 -2.92
C SER A 74 -20.63 1.40 -3.41
N GLU A 75 -19.93 0.68 -2.53
CA GLU A 75 -19.24 -0.57 -2.81
C GLU A 75 -20.06 -1.82 -2.46
N ILE A 76 -21.33 -1.64 -2.07
CA ILE A 76 -22.24 -2.75 -1.75
C ILE A 76 -23.16 -3.02 -2.92
N HIS A 77 -23.10 -4.25 -3.46
CA HIS A 77 -23.97 -4.67 -4.54
C HIS A 77 -25.43 -4.73 -4.08
N PRO A 78 -26.42 -4.26 -4.89
CA PRO A 78 -27.85 -4.22 -4.52
C PRO A 78 -28.44 -5.58 -4.17
N ASP A 79 -27.85 -6.69 -4.61
CA ASP A 79 -28.32 -8.03 -4.24
C ASP A 79 -28.22 -8.32 -2.75
N TYR A 80 -27.35 -7.63 -2.03
CA TYR A 80 -27.23 -7.72 -0.58
C TYR A 80 -28.23 -6.86 0.18
N TYR A 81 -28.99 -5.99 -0.49
CA TYR A 81 -29.95 -5.11 0.16
C TYR A 81 -31.15 -5.90 0.70
N GLN A 82 -31.43 -5.72 1.97
CA GLN A 82 -32.60 -6.31 2.63
C GLN A 82 -33.81 -5.40 2.43
N VAL A 83 -34.36 -5.42 1.25
CA VAL A 83 -35.51 -4.63 0.81
C VAL A 83 -36.67 -5.55 0.40
N THR A 84 -37.89 -5.00 0.33
CA THR A 84 -39.04 -5.76 -0.16
C THR A 84 -38.86 -6.17 -1.63
N PRO A 85 -39.50 -7.27 -2.08
CA PRO A 85 -39.39 -7.71 -3.47
C PRO A 85 -39.78 -6.62 -4.50
N GLU A 86 -40.74 -5.76 -4.16
CA GLU A 86 -41.15 -4.63 -5.00
C GLU A 86 -40.10 -3.54 -5.09
N GLN A 87 -39.48 -3.20 -3.97
CA GLN A 87 -38.36 -2.26 -3.92
C GLN A 87 -37.13 -2.81 -4.65
N LYS A 88 -36.87 -4.11 -4.53
CA LYS A 88 -35.77 -4.77 -5.23
C LYS A 88 -35.99 -4.75 -6.75
N LYS A 89 -37.24 -4.99 -7.21
CA LYS A 89 -37.62 -4.91 -8.62
C LYS A 89 -37.44 -3.48 -9.15
N LYS A 90 -37.90 -2.48 -8.40
CA LYS A 90 -37.73 -1.07 -8.75
C LYS A 90 -36.25 -0.64 -8.80
N LEU A 91 -35.42 -1.10 -7.86
CA LEU A 91 -33.97 -0.90 -7.86
C LEU A 91 -33.29 -1.55 -9.06
N MET A 92 -33.71 -2.77 -9.43
CA MET A 92 -33.18 -3.45 -10.61
C MET A 92 -33.64 -2.79 -11.91
N GLU A 93 -34.88 -2.34 -11.99
CA GLU A 93 -35.42 -1.59 -13.15
C GLU A 93 -34.69 -0.26 -13.31
N LEU A 94 -34.41 0.46 -12.23
CA LEU A 94 -33.63 1.69 -12.23
C LEU A 94 -32.15 1.47 -12.59
N ALA A 95 -31.57 0.37 -12.14
CA ALA A 95 -30.23 -0.04 -12.56
C ALA A 95 -30.18 -0.45 -14.05
N HIS A 96 -31.34 -0.82 -14.63
CA HIS A 96 -31.46 -1.22 -16.03
C HIS A 96 -31.86 -0.06 -16.96
N ALA A 97 -32.53 0.97 -16.46
CA ALA A 97 -33.03 2.09 -17.27
C ALA A 97 -31.93 3.07 -17.71
N ASN A 98 -30.75 3.00 -17.12
CA ASN A 98 -29.61 3.89 -17.39
C ASN A 98 -28.54 3.26 -18.29
N ILE A 99 -28.83 2.14 -18.93
CA ILE A 99 -27.99 1.59 -19.98
C ILE A 99 -28.57 2.11 -21.30
N VAL A 100 -28.17 3.30 -21.66
CA VAL A 100 -28.20 3.71 -23.06
C VAL A 100 -27.11 2.86 -23.73
N ASP A 101 -27.52 2.08 -24.73
CA ASP A 101 -26.62 1.38 -25.62
C ASP A 101 -25.74 2.45 -26.32
N ASP A 102 -24.53 2.68 -25.79
CA ASP A 102 -23.45 3.35 -26.51
C ASP A 102 -22.84 2.35 -27.52
N ASP A 103 -23.72 1.73 -28.30
CA ASP A 103 -23.37 1.12 -29.56
C ASP A 103 -23.66 2.13 -30.67
N ASP A 104 -22.62 2.53 -31.40
CA ASP A 104 -22.60 3.35 -32.59
C ASP A 104 -22.67 4.88 -32.44
N ASP A 105 -21.57 5.51 -32.04
CA ASP A 105 -21.18 6.79 -32.61
C ASP A 105 -19.81 6.65 -33.32
N PRO A 106 -19.79 6.73 -34.66
CA PRO A 106 -18.54 6.69 -35.44
C PRO A 106 -17.73 7.99 -35.39
N ASN A 107 -18.16 9.00 -34.62
CA ASN A 107 -17.58 10.35 -34.61
C ASN A 107 -16.97 10.82 -33.29
N ASP A 108 -16.64 9.91 -32.33
CA ASP A 108 -15.82 10.30 -31.17
C ASP A 108 -14.37 10.56 -31.58
N GLU A 109 -14.17 11.66 -32.30
CA GLU A 109 -12.94 12.42 -32.32
C GLU A 109 -12.93 13.31 -31.07
N GLU A 110 -11.85 13.16 -30.29
CA GLU A 110 -11.55 13.98 -29.12
C GLU A 110 -12.44 13.75 -27.89
N ASP A 111 -12.05 12.76 -27.04
CA ASP A 111 -12.14 13.05 -25.61
C ASP A 111 -11.26 12.13 -24.75
N GLU A 112 -10.71 12.74 -23.76
CA GLU A 112 -9.81 12.31 -22.70
C GLU A 112 -9.92 10.83 -22.29
N VAL A 113 -8.77 10.17 -22.30
CA VAL A 113 -8.53 8.80 -21.84
C VAL A 113 -9.03 8.63 -20.41
N ALA A 114 -10.30 8.29 -20.24
CA ALA A 114 -10.80 7.76 -18.98
C ALA A 114 -10.33 6.30 -18.88
N GLU A 115 -9.35 6.05 -18.06
CA GLU A 115 -8.93 4.69 -17.70
C GLU A 115 -10.10 3.97 -17.01
N TYR A 116 -10.31 2.71 -17.41
CA TYR A 116 -11.07 1.78 -16.59
C TYR A 116 -10.29 1.55 -15.29
N ASP A 117 -10.47 2.47 -14.37
CA ASP A 117 -10.15 2.26 -12.97
C ASP A 117 -11.25 1.39 -12.40
N ASP A 118 -10.87 0.38 -11.70
CA ASP A 118 -11.75 -0.55 -10.97
C ASP A 118 -12.71 0.19 -10.00
N HIS A 119 -12.63 1.51 -9.89
CA HIS A 119 -13.40 2.38 -8.99
C HIS A 119 -13.73 3.78 -9.52
N SER A 120 -13.56 4.08 -10.82
CA SER A 120 -13.99 5.38 -11.32
C SER A 120 -15.51 5.38 -11.54
N ALA A 121 -16.22 6.08 -10.68
CA ALA A 121 -17.59 6.48 -10.93
C ALA A 121 -17.58 7.47 -12.13
N GLY A 122 -17.76 6.96 -13.35
CA GLY A 122 -18.09 7.79 -14.51
C GLY A 122 -19.43 8.51 -14.32
N GLU A 123 -19.75 9.48 -15.17
CA GLU A 123 -20.97 10.30 -15.06
C GLU A 123 -22.26 9.47 -15.02
N ASP A 124 -22.31 8.29 -15.63
CA ASP A 124 -23.40 7.32 -15.54
C ASP A 124 -23.63 6.76 -14.13
N ASN A 125 -22.58 6.76 -13.31
CA ASN A 125 -22.65 6.42 -11.89
C ASN A 125 -23.30 7.54 -11.06
N VAL A 126 -23.28 8.79 -11.52
CA VAL A 126 -23.83 9.93 -10.77
C VAL A 126 -25.36 9.84 -10.72
N GLU A 127 -26.01 9.37 -11.75
CA GLU A 127 -27.48 9.23 -11.76
C GLU A 127 -27.95 8.00 -10.99
N PHE A 128 -27.25 6.86 -11.11
CA PHE A 128 -27.48 5.70 -10.22
C PHE A 128 -27.22 6.08 -8.75
N LEU A 129 -26.13 6.80 -8.47
CA LEU A 129 -25.82 7.28 -7.13
C LEU A 129 -26.81 8.36 -6.64
N LYS A 130 -27.34 9.20 -7.52
CA LYS A 130 -28.40 10.16 -7.16
C LYS A 130 -29.68 9.46 -6.75
N ARG A 131 -30.07 8.37 -7.42
CA ARG A 131 -31.29 7.59 -7.14
C ARG A 131 -31.07 6.53 -6.05
N ALA A 132 -29.88 5.95 -5.96
CA ALA A 132 -29.49 5.11 -4.82
C ALA A 132 -29.39 5.92 -3.50
N ARG A 133 -29.26 7.25 -3.57
CA ARG A 133 -29.36 8.17 -2.42
C ARG A 133 -30.74 8.21 -1.76
N GLU A 134 -31.77 7.67 -2.40
CA GLU A 134 -33.09 7.45 -1.74
C GLU A 134 -33.01 6.41 -0.63
N PHE A 135 -32.01 5.48 -0.69
CA PHE A 135 -31.78 4.48 0.33
C PHE A 135 -30.57 4.89 1.20
N LYS A 136 -30.79 4.86 2.49
CA LYS A 136 -29.69 5.00 3.46
C LYS A 136 -29.17 3.62 3.82
N ILE A 137 -27.85 3.51 4.07
CA ILE A 137 -27.23 2.22 4.35
C ILE A 137 -27.89 1.46 5.50
N GLN A 138 -28.35 2.18 6.54
CA GLN A 138 -29.00 1.57 7.71
C GLN A 138 -30.37 0.94 7.39
N ASP A 139 -30.99 1.33 6.27
CA ASP A 139 -32.30 0.81 5.86
C ASP A 139 -32.15 -0.54 5.15
N VAL A 140 -31.03 -0.75 4.45
CA VAL A 140 -30.82 -1.88 3.55
C VAL A 140 -29.77 -2.89 4.03
N ILE A 141 -28.86 -2.50 4.91
CA ILE A 141 -27.81 -3.38 5.47
C ILE A 141 -27.98 -3.47 6.97
N LYS A 142 -27.90 -4.69 7.51
CA LYS A 142 -28.08 -4.94 8.95
C LYS A 142 -26.85 -5.57 9.60
N PRO A 143 -26.61 -5.29 10.90
CA PRO A 143 -25.59 -5.99 11.66
C PRO A 143 -25.80 -7.52 11.62
N LYS A 144 -24.70 -8.27 11.64
CA LYS A 144 -24.63 -9.73 11.52
C LYS A 144 -24.97 -10.29 10.12
N GLN A 145 -25.21 -9.46 9.13
CA GLN A 145 -25.35 -9.89 7.74
C GLN A 145 -24.01 -10.43 7.22
N ILE A 146 -24.07 -11.49 6.41
CA ILE A 146 -22.90 -12.12 5.79
C ILE A 146 -22.79 -11.60 4.36
N LEU A 147 -21.60 -11.17 3.98
CA LEU A 147 -21.27 -10.62 2.67
C LEU A 147 -20.02 -11.29 2.14
N LEU A 148 -19.99 -11.56 0.83
CA LEU A 148 -18.76 -11.90 0.12
C LEU A 148 -18.11 -10.60 -0.33
N ILE A 149 -16.89 -10.35 0.14
CA ILE A 149 -16.18 -9.09 -0.07
C ILE A 149 -14.77 -9.32 -0.58
N GLN A 150 -14.23 -8.35 -1.29
CA GLN A 150 -12.85 -8.33 -1.78
C GLN A 150 -12.10 -7.14 -1.19
N GLY A 151 -10.83 -7.35 -0.82
CA GLY A 151 -9.94 -6.29 -0.38
C GLY A 151 -9.51 -5.39 -1.54
N VAL A 152 -9.71 -4.08 -1.39
CA VAL A 152 -9.35 -3.05 -2.39
C VAL A 152 -8.07 -2.32 -2.01
N LYS A 153 -7.96 -1.93 -0.73
CA LYS A 153 -6.81 -1.21 -0.19
C LYS A 153 -6.36 -1.84 1.11
N GLU A 154 -5.04 -1.85 1.30
CA GLU A 154 -4.41 -2.33 2.52
C GLU A 154 -4.79 -1.50 3.75
N GLU A 155 -4.61 -2.08 4.91
CA GLU A 155 -4.70 -1.38 6.19
C GLU A 155 -3.63 -0.28 6.29
N ARG A 156 -3.96 0.84 6.92
CA ARG A 156 -3.01 1.94 7.14
C ARG A 156 -3.15 2.54 8.53
N GLY A 157 -2.13 2.41 9.35
CA GLY A 157 -2.15 2.90 10.72
C GLY A 157 -3.33 2.32 11.49
N GLN A 158 -4.24 3.20 11.93
CA GLN A 158 -5.48 2.79 12.62
C GLN A 158 -6.67 2.56 11.67
N LYS A 159 -6.52 2.85 10.36
CA LYS A 159 -7.59 2.63 9.38
C LYS A 159 -7.58 1.19 8.91
N GLY A 160 -8.75 0.54 8.98
CA GLY A 160 -8.95 -0.80 8.42
C GLY A 160 -8.86 -0.83 6.90
N ALA A 161 -8.71 -2.04 6.35
CA ALA A 161 -8.69 -2.27 4.92
C ALA A 161 -9.98 -1.80 4.25
N SER A 162 -9.89 -1.23 3.05
CA SER A 162 -11.06 -0.88 2.26
C SER A 162 -11.55 -2.11 1.50
N MET A 163 -12.86 -2.35 1.56
CA MET A 163 -13.51 -3.53 1.00
C MET A 163 -14.56 -3.15 -0.03
N THR A 164 -14.84 -4.07 -0.96
CA THR A 164 -15.94 -3.99 -1.92
C THR A 164 -16.66 -5.32 -2.01
N THR A 165 -17.94 -5.30 -2.39
CA THR A 165 -18.67 -6.52 -2.76
C THR A 165 -18.62 -6.80 -4.27
N TYR A 166 -18.11 -5.86 -5.06
CA TYR A 166 -17.89 -6.05 -6.49
C TYR A 166 -16.58 -6.81 -6.70
N LEU A 167 -16.70 -8.06 -7.11
CA LEU A 167 -15.56 -8.95 -7.25
C LEU A 167 -14.88 -8.79 -8.60
N SER A 168 -13.56 -8.88 -8.60
CA SER A 168 -12.71 -8.78 -9.79
C SER A 168 -11.64 -9.87 -9.74
N LEU A 169 -11.64 -10.75 -10.74
CA LEU A 169 -10.68 -11.85 -10.86
C LEU A 169 -9.74 -11.57 -12.04
N ALA A 170 -8.48 -11.35 -11.76
CA ALA A 170 -7.49 -10.98 -12.75
C ALA A 170 -6.79 -12.19 -13.35
N GLY A 171 -7.00 -12.42 -14.65
CA GLY A 171 -6.22 -13.34 -15.47
C GLY A 171 -5.03 -12.65 -16.14
N ARG A 172 -4.38 -13.37 -17.03
CA ARG A 172 -3.28 -12.84 -17.85
C ARG A 172 -3.79 -11.85 -18.89
N PHE A 173 -4.79 -12.24 -19.66
CA PHE A 173 -5.33 -11.50 -20.79
C PHE A 173 -6.68 -10.85 -20.48
N ALA A 174 -7.41 -11.37 -19.52
CA ALA A 174 -8.76 -10.94 -19.17
C ALA A 174 -8.89 -10.63 -17.68
N VAL A 175 -9.89 -9.79 -17.37
CA VAL A 175 -10.41 -9.60 -16.01
C VAL A 175 -11.87 -10.01 -16.03
N LEU A 176 -12.25 -10.94 -15.15
CA LEU A 176 -13.63 -11.36 -14.97
C LEU A 176 -14.24 -10.66 -13.75
N MET A 177 -15.34 -9.96 -13.96
CA MET A 177 -16.16 -9.39 -12.89
C MET A 177 -17.49 -10.16 -12.80
N PRO A 178 -17.61 -11.10 -11.83
CA PRO A 178 -18.76 -12.02 -11.78
C PRO A 178 -20.08 -11.36 -11.41
N ASN A 179 -20.02 -10.21 -10.74
CA ASN A 179 -21.19 -9.45 -10.26
C ASN A 179 -21.06 -7.96 -10.61
N SER A 180 -20.83 -7.69 -11.90
CA SER A 180 -20.66 -6.32 -12.39
C SER A 180 -21.92 -5.48 -12.23
N ARG A 181 -21.75 -4.17 -12.09
CA ARG A 181 -22.84 -3.19 -12.15
C ARG A 181 -23.48 -3.11 -13.54
N LYS A 182 -22.73 -3.40 -14.59
CA LYS A 182 -23.19 -3.38 -15.97
C LYS A 182 -23.73 -4.75 -16.39
N ARG A 183 -24.92 -4.77 -16.97
CA ARG A 183 -25.51 -6.00 -17.49
C ARG A 183 -24.91 -6.30 -18.85
N ASN A 184 -24.30 -7.48 -19.03
CA ASN A 184 -23.77 -7.96 -20.31
C ASN A 184 -22.71 -7.04 -20.96
N SER A 185 -21.81 -6.42 -20.18
CA SER A 185 -20.75 -5.63 -20.77
C SER A 185 -19.49 -6.46 -20.97
N TYR A 186 -18.95 -6.37 -22.14
CA TYR A 186 -17.59 -6.81 -22.46
C TYR A 186 -16.81 -5.59 -22.95
N GLY A 187 -15.53 -5.53 -22.63
CA GLY A 187 -14.73 -4.36 -22.95
C GLY A 187 -13.30 -4.72 -23.31
N VAL A 188 -12.67 -3.81 -24.03
CA VAL A 188 -11.24 -3.84 -24.34
C VAL A 188 -10.59 -2.67 -23.65
N SER A 189 -9.45 -2.88 -22.97
CA SER A 189 -8.71 -1.83 -22.27
C SER A 189 -8.54 -0.58 -23.13
N LYS A 190 -8.86 0.59 -22.59
CA LYS A 190 -8.69 1.88 -23.27
C LYS A 190 -7.22 2.21 -23.60
N LYS A 191 -6.27 1.57 -22.91
CA LYS A 191 -4.82 1.69 -23.21
C LYS A 191 -4.41 1.08 -24.55
N ILE A 192 -5.28 0.28 -25.18
CA ILE A 192 -5.07 -0.27 -26.53
C ILE A 192 -5.55 0.77 -27.53
N SER A 193 -4.64 1.53 -28.14
CA SER A 193 -4.94 2.57 -29.09
C SER A 193 -5.09 2.07 -30.55
N ASP A 194 -4.59 0.88 -30.85
CA ASP A 194 -4.69 0.28 -32.19
C ASP A 194 -6.13 -0.14 -32.49
N ARG A 195 -6.76 0.52 -33.47
CA ARG A 195 -8.16 0.29 -33.89
C ARG A 195 -8.36 -1.13 -34.44
N ALA A 196 -7.39 -1.64 -35.21
CA ALA A 196 -7.49 -2.97 -35.81
C ALA A 196 -7.45 -4.06 -34.71
N GLU A 197 -6.54 -3.91 -33.78
CA GLU A 197 -6.40 -4.84 -32.65
C GLU A 197 -7.61 -4.77 -31.71
N ARG A 198 -8.16 -3.56 -31.47
CA ARG A 198 -9.41 -3.42 -30.69
C ARG A 198 -10.59 -4.13 -31.35
N ALA A 199 -10.72 -4.03 -32.67
CA ALA A 199 -11.78 -4.70 -33.42
C ALA A 199 -11.63 -6.23 -33.30
N ARG A 200 -10.42 -6.78 -33.51
CA ARG A 200 -10.13 -8.20 -33.34
C ARG A 200 -10.47 -8.69 -31.93
N LEU A 201 -10.05 -7.96 -30.92
CA LEU A 201 -10.30 -8.33 -29.51
C LEU A 201 -11.81 -8.26 -29.16
N ARG A 202 -12.57 -7.32 -29.73
CA ARG A 202 -14.02 -7.30 -29.58
C ARG A 202 -14.70 -8.52 -30.23
N GLU A 203 -14.24 -8.92 -31.41
CA GLU A 203 -14.75 -10.10 -32.08
C GLU A 203 -14.54 -11.36 -31.25
N ILE A 204 -13.35 -11.51 -30.62
CA ILE A 204 -13.10 -12.62 -29.68
C ILE A 204 -14.09 -12.59 -28.52
N LEU A 205 -14.33 -11.41 -27.91
CA LEU A 205 -15.28 -11.28 -26.80
C LEU A 205 -16.70 -11.69 -27.18
N HIS A 206 -17.13 -11.42 -28.43
CA HIS A 206 -18.43 -11.87 -28.95
C HIS A 206 -18.51 -13.40 -29.09
N THR A 207 -17.39 -14.10 -29.33
CA THR A 207 -17.36 -15.55 -29.39
C THR A 207 -17.44 -16.22 -28.01
N LEU A 208 -17.03 -15.49 -26.95
CA LEU A 208 -17.10 -15.98 -25.57
C LEU A 208 -18.56 -15.98 -25.11
N LYS A 209 -19.01 -17.13 -24.58
CA LYS A 209 -20.35 -17.27 -23.98
C LYS A 209 -20.34 -16.72 -22.56
N ILE A 210 -20.37 -15.38 -22.43
CA ILE A 210 -20.35 -14.72 -21.13
C ILE A 210 -21.77 -14.78 -20.51
N PRO A 211 -21.94 -15.33 -19.29
CA PRO A 211 -23.22 -15.37 -18.61
C PRO A 211 -23.77 -13.96 -18.31
N LYS A 212 -25.10 -13.82 -18.31
CA LYS A 212 -25.75 -12.55 -17.93
C LYS A 212 -25.37 -12.12 -16.52
N GLY A 213 -25.00 -10.85 -16.34
CA GLY A 213 -24.58 -10.27 -15.07
C GLY A 213 -23.08 -10.37 -14.80
N MET A 214 -22.32 -10.99 -15.70
CA MET A 214 -20.86 -10.98 -15.68
C MET A 214 -20.30 -10.00 -16.70
N THR A 215 -19.15 -9.41 -16.39
CA THR A 215 -18.39 -8.55 -17.31
C THR A 215 -17.00 -9.11 -17.50
N VAL A 216 -16.52 -9.07 -18.74
CA VAL A 216 -15.15 -9.44 -19.09
C VAL A 216 -14.47 -8.27 -19.77
N VAL A 217 -13.28 -7.90 -19.29
CA VAL A 217 -12.46 -6.83 -19.87
C VAL A 217 -11.11 -7.42 -20.30
N LEU A 218 -10.76 -7.27 -21.58
CA LEU A 218 -9.46 -7.68 -22.07
C LEU A 218 -8.38 -6.64 -21.73
N ARG A 219 -7.28 -7.13 -21.18
CA ARG A 219 -6.13 -6.33 -20.76
C ARG A 219 -5.22 -6.01 -21.93
N THR A 220 -4.31 -5.05 -21.74
CA THR A 220 -3.26 -4.72 -22.74
C THR A 220 -2.37 -5.91 -23.10
N ALA A 221 -2.20 -6.87 -22.19
CA ALA A 221 -1.46 -8.11 -22.45
C ALA A 221 -2.10 -9.01 -23.53
N ALA A 222 -3.38 -8.79 -23.86
CA ALA A 222 -4.07 -9.52 -24.92
C ALA A 222 -3.66 -9.07 -26.34
N MET A 223 -2.96 -7.93 -26.47
CA MET A 223 -2.45 -7.47 -27.76
C MET A 223 -1.48 -8.47 -28.36
N GLY A 224 -1.74 -8.89 -29.59
CA GLY A 224 -0.92 -9.87 -30.31
C GLY A 224 -0.95 -11.30 -29.73
N ALA A 225 -1.75 -11.56 -28.68
CA ALA A 225 -1.98 -12.90 -28.17
C ALA A 225 -2.84 -13.72 -29.13
N LYS A 226 -2.67 -15.04 -29.12
CA LYS A 226 -3.51 -15.94 -29.90
C LYS A 226 -4.91 -16.03 -29.27
N ASP A 227 -5.92 -16.13 -30.12
CA ASP A 227 -7.31 -16.21 -29.69
C ASP A 227 -7.55 -17.39 -28.73
N GLU A 228 -6.93 -18.53 -29.01
CA GLU A 228 -7.00 -19.72 -28.14
C GLU A 228 -6.42 -19.48 -26.73
N GLU A 229 -5.41 -18.63 -26.60
CA GLU A 229 -4.81 -18.30 -25.30
C GLU A 229 -5.73 -17.42 -24.47
N ILE A 230 -6.44 -16.50 -25.13
CA ILE A 230 -7.42 -15.60 -24.48
C ILE A 230 -8.64 -16.42 -24.01
N VAL A 231 -9.11 -17.36 -24.84
CA VAL A 231 -10.22 -18.27 -24.47
C VAL A 231 -9.85 -19.12 -23.27
N LYS A 232 -8.65 -19.70 -23.25
CA LYS A 232 -8.16 -20.51 -22.12
C LYS A 232 -8.06 -19.71 -20.82
N ASP A 233 -7.64 -18.44 -20.89
CA ASP A 233 -7.57 -17.56 -19.72
C ASP A 233 -8.98 -17.28 -19.17
N TYR A 234 -9.95 -17.06 -20.05
CA TYR A 234 -11.36 -16.91 -19.66
C TYR A 234 -11.93 -18.18 -19.02
N ASP A 235 -11.68 -19.35 -19.60
CA ASP A 235 -12.11 -20.64 -19.04
C ASP A 235 -11.52 -20.89 -17.65
N TYR A 236 -10.24 -20.55 -17.47
CA TYR A 236 -9.59 -20.59 -16.17
C TYR A 236 -10.29 -19.69 -15.15
N LEU A 237 -10.57 -18.42 -15.52
CA LEU A 237 -11.25 -17.48 -14.62
C LEU A 237 -12.67 -17.92 -14.26
N THR A 238 -13.38 -18.52 -15.21
CA THR A 238 -14.71 -19.08 -14.98
C THR A 238 -14.65 -20.27 -14.02
N SER A 239 -13.66 -21.14 -14.18
CA SER A 239 -13.43 -22.26 -13.27
C SER A 239 -13.09 -21.80 -11.86
N LEU A 240 -12.22 -20.80 -11.74
CA LEU A 240 -11.85 -20.18 -10.47
C LEU A 240 -13.09 -19.58 -9.77
N TRP A 241 -13.93 -18.87 -10.51
CA TRP A 241 -15.18 -18.33 -9.98
C TRP A 241 -16.10 -19.43 -9.44
N ASN A 242 -16.23 -20.54 -10.16
CA ASN A 242 -17.03 -21.67 -9.70
C ASN A 242 -16.47 -22.31 -8.43
N GLU A 243 -15.16 -22.40 -8.29
CA GLU A 243 -14.50 -22.86 -7.06
C GLU A 243 -14.78 -21.92 -5.89
N ILE A 244 -14.61 -20.60 -6.08
CA ILE A 244 -14.94 -19.57 -5.08
C ILE A 244 -16.38 -19.71 -4.63
N ARG A 245 -17.33 -19.86 -5.55
CA ARG A 245 -18.75 -20.08 -5.24
C ARG A 245 -18.96 -21.32 -4.38
N LYS A 246 -18.33 -22.42 -4.75
CA LYS A 246 -18.45 -23.70 -4.02
C LYS A 246 -17.91 -23.56 -2.60
N THR A 247 -16.70 -23.05 -2.46
CA THR A 247 -16.07 -22.82 -1.15
C THR A 247 -16.89 -21.88 -0.28
N THR A 248 -17.47 -20.82 -0.87
CA THR A 248 -18.32 -19.87 -0.16
C THR A 248 -19.56 -20.55 0.43
N LEU A 249 -20.17 -21.49 -0.30
CA LEU A 249 -21.37 -22.22 0.16
C LEU A 249 -21.07 -23.21 1.29
N GLU A 250 -19.85 -23.73 1.35
CA GLU A 250 -19.38 -24.70 2.35
C GLU A 250 -18.79 -24.01 3.60
N SER A 251 -18.52 -22.70 3.54
CA SER A 251 -17.79 -21.95 4.58
C SER A 251 -18.71 -21.21 5.55
N VAL A 252 -18.17 -20.88 6.72
CA VAL A 252 -18.85 -20.09 7.78
C VAL A 252 -18.05 -18.83 8.06
N ALA A 253 -18.72 -17.65 7.95
CA ALA A 253 -18.10 -16.35 8.20
C ALA A 253 -17.71 -16.13 9.67
N PRO A 254 -16.59 -15.42 9.97
CA PRO A 254 -15.64 -14.84 9.01
C PRO A 254 -14.57 -15.84 8.57
N VAL A 255 -14.25 -15.87 7.29
CA VAL A 255 -13.19 -16.75 6.73
C VAL A 255 -12.67 -16.23 5.39
N THR A 256 -11.41 -16.49 5.08
CA THR A 256 -10.83 -16.26 3.75
C THR A 256 -11.31 -17.34 2.79
N ILE A 257 -11.89 -16.93 1.67
CA ILE A 257 -12.40 -17.82 0.62
C ILE A 257 -11.35 -18.03 -0.47
N HIS A 258 -10.68 -16.94 -0.87
CA HIS A 258 -9.66 -16.98 -1.91
C HIS A 258 -8.57 -15.95 -1.58
N THR A 259 -7.33 -16.37 -1.72
CA THR A 259 -6.17 -15.47 -1.65
C THR A 259 -5.76 -15.08 -3.06
N GLU A 260 -5.57 -13.78 -3.30
CA GLU A 260 -5.00 -13.28 -4.56
C GLU A 260 -3.66 -13.97 -4.83
N ASP A 261 -3.29 -14.01 -6.08
CA ASP A 261 -2.03 -14.59 -6.53
C ASP A 261 -0.83 -14.11 -5.69
N SER A 262 0.04 -15.03 -5.28
CA SER A 262 1.33 -14.70 -4.66
C SER A 262 2.12 -13.73 -5.55
N LEU A 263 3.07 -12.99 -4.94
CA LEU A 263 3.96 -12.09 -5.70
C LEU A 263 4.55 -12.80 -6.92
N LEU A 264 5.00 -14.02 -6.74
CA LEU A 264 5.61 -14.82 -7.79
C LEU A 264 4.66 -15.06 -8.96
N ARG A 265 3.41 -15.43 -8.68
CA ARG A 265 2.39 -15.67 -9.70
C ARG A 265 2.02 -14.39 -10.45
N ARG A 266 1.89 -13.27 -9.73
CA ARG A 266 1.69 -11.95 -10.34
C ARG A 266 2.83 -11.58 -11.27
N VAL A 267 4.07 -11.86 -10.88
CA VAL A 267 5.25 -11.60 -11.69
C VAL A 267 5.26 -12.44 -12.97
N VAL A 268 4.97 -13.73 -12.87
CA VAL A 268 4.88 -14.61 -14.05
C VAL A 268 3.74 -14.18 -14.97
N ARG A 269 2.61 -13.74 -14.41
CA ARG A 269 1.44 -13.28 -15.18
C ARG A 269 1.66 -11.96 -15.89
N ASP A 270 2.23 -10.97 -15.18
CA ASP A 270 2.20 -9.56 -15.60
C ASP A 270 3.51 -9.08 -16.24
N PHE A 271 4.66 -9.67 -15.89
CA PHE A 271 5.97 -9.19 -16.35
C PHE A 271 6.55 -10.03 -17.48
N ILE A 272 6.20 -11.31 -17.59
CA ILE A 272 6.67 -12.16 -18.68
C ILE A 272 5.75 -11.99 -19.88
N SER A 273 6.11 -11.05 -20.75
CA SER A 273 5.34 -10.69 -21.94
C SER A 273 6.00 -11.15 -23.24
N ASP A 274 7.33 -11.18 -23.31
CA ASP A 274 8.11 -11.53 -24.48
C ASP A 274 8.75 -12.93 -24.32
N LYS A 275 8.97 -13.61 -25.45
CA LYS A 275 9.73 -14.89 -25.49
C LYS A 275 11.18 -14.73 -25.05
N ASN A 276 11.70 -13.52 -25.10
CA ASN A 276 13.07 -13.17 -24.71
C ASN A 276 13.19 -12.76 -23.22
N ASP A 277 12.08 -12.65 -22.51
CA ASP A 277 12.12 -12.37 -21.08
C ASP A 277 12.62 -13.59 -20.32
N VAL A 278 13.53 -13.40 -19.37
CA VAL A 278 14.15 -14.48 -18.61
C VAL A 278 14.00 -14.21 -17.11
N MET A 279 13.56 -15.24 -16.39
CA MET A 279 13.38 -15.25 -14.95
C MET A 279 14.45 -16.12 -14.30
N TYR A 280 15.25 -15.55 -13.43
CA TYR A 280 16.23 -16.24 -12.58
C TYR A 280 15.67 -16.34 -11.17
N VAL A 281 15.65 -17.55 -10.62
CA VAL A 281 15.08 -17.81 -9.29
C VAL A 281 16.13 -18.44 -8.40
N GLN A 282 16.38 -17.85 -7.24
CA GLN A 282 17.16 -18.39 -6.14
C GLN A 282 16.21 -18.85 -5.02
N GLY A 283 16.43 -20.05 -4.50
CA GLY A 283 15.53 -20.75 -3.57
C GLY A 283 14.81 -21.91 -4.25
N GLU A 284 14.88 -23.09 -3.66
CA GLU A 284 14.35 -24.31 -4.28
C GLU A 284 12.82 -24.35 -4.25
N GLU A 285 12.23 -23.99 -3.11
CA GLU A 285 10.77 -23.96 -2.94
C GLU A 285 10.11 -22.95 -3.90
N VAL A 286 10.67 -21.74 -3.96
CA VAL A 286 10.19 -20.65 -4.83
C VAL A 286 10.37 -21.01 -6.32
N PHE A 287 11.44 -21.76 -6.64
CA PHE A 287 11.64 -22.23 -8.02
C PHE A 287 10.60 -23.27 -8.45
N GLU A 288 10.29 -24.25 -7.60
CA GLU A 288 9.25 -25.24 -7.90
C GLU A 288 7.84 -24.58 -7.95
N GLU A 289 7.59 -23.61 -7.10
CA GLU A 289 6.37 -22.80 -7.16
C GLU A 289 6.26 -22.03 -8.49
N ALA A 290 7.33 -21.35 -8.91
CA ALA A 290 7.41 -20.68 -10.21
C ALA A 290 7.14 -21.62 -11.36
N LYS A 291 7.74 -22.80 -11.34
CA LYS A 291 7.57 -23.84 -12.36
C LYS A 291 6.12 -24.32 -12.46
N ASN A 292 5.47 -24.52 -11.32
CA ASN A 292 4.06 -24.88 -11.27
C ASN A 292 3.17 -23.78 -11.87
N TYR A 293 3.43 -22.51 -11.57
CA TYR A 293 2.70 -21.38 -12.15
C TYR A 293 2.93 -21.24 -13.66
N PHE A 294 4.16 -21.43 -14.12
CA PHE A 294 4.42 -21.45 -15.57
C PHE A 294 3.64 -22.56 -16.27
N GLN A 295 3.56 -23.75 -15.66
CA GLN A 295 2.82 -24.88 -16.22
C GLN A 295 1.31 -24.62 -16.25
N GLN A 296 0.76 -24.01 -15.21
CA GLN A 296 -0.65 -23.63 -15.13
C GLN A 296 -1.03 -22.55 -16.16
N LEU A 297 -0.20 -21.49 -16.28
CA LEU A 297 -0.50 -20.34 -17.14
C LEU A 297 -0.19 -20.58 -18.62
N TYR A 298 0.86 -21.34 -18.93
CA TYR A 298 1.35 -21.53 -20.30
C TYR A 298 1.15 -22.96 -20.84
N GLY A 299 0.69 -23.89 -20.01
CA GLY A 299 0.54 -25.30 -20.37
C GLY A 299 1.85 -26.03 -20.66
N ARG A 300 2.99 -25.37 -20.51
CA ARG A 300 4.34 -25.90 -20.76
C ARG A 300 5.39 -25.19 -19.92
N LEU A 301 6.50 -25.86 -19.65
CA LEU A 301 7.68 -25.28 -19.02
C LEU A 301 8.59 -24.63 -20.09
N PRO A 302 8.73 -23.31 -20.08
CA PRO A 302 9.66 -22.64 -20.97
C PRO A 302 11.09 -22.70 -20.39
N ARG A 303 11.83 -23.79 -20.68
CA ARG A 303 13.18 -24.03 -20.15
C ARG A 303 14.18 -22.90 -20.36
N LYS A 304 13.95 -22.03 -21.36
CA LYS A 304 14.81 -20.88 -21.64
C LYS A 304 14.40 -19.61 -20.86
N GLN A 305 13.18 -19.54 -20.38
CA GLN A 305 12.63 -18.37 -19.69
C GLN A 305 12.67 -18.49 -18.16
N LEU A 306 12.75 -19.72 -17.63
CA LEU A 306 12.86 -19.99 -16.20
C LEU A 306 14.17 -20.71 -15.90
N ILE A 307 15.04 -20.07 -15.15
CA ILE A 307 16.37 -20.56 -14.82
C ILE A 307 16.54 -20.60 -13.30
N GLN A 308 16.86 -21.78 -12.77
CA GLN A 308 17.23 -21.91 -11.36
C GLN A 308 18.66 -21.42 -11.14
N TYR A 309 18.84 -20.50 -10.19
CA TYR A 309 20.14 -20.06 -9.74
C TYR A 309 20.60 -20.92 -8.57
N LYS A 310 21.70 -21.66 -8.76
CA LYS A 310 22.21 -22.67 -7.79
C LYS A 310 23.49 -22.27 -7.07
N ASP A 311 24.07 -21.15 -7.43
CA ASP A 311 25.29 -20.67 -6.78
C ASP A 311 24.96 -20.18 -5.37
N THR A 312 25.56 -20.81 -4.37
CA THR A 312 25.37 -20.44 -2.94
C THR A 312 26.45 -19.48 -2.44
N ALA A 313 27.55 -19.32 -3.19
CA ALA A 313 28.66 -18.47 -2.79
C ALA A 313 28.40 -16.99 -3.05
N VAL A 314 27.67 -16.68 -4.11
CA VAL A 314 27.33 -15.29 -4.47
C VAL A 314 25.81 -15.15 -4.57
N PRO A 315 25.16 -14.27 -3.77
CA PRO A 315 23.72 -14.03 -3.87
C PRO A 315 23.32 -13.57 -5.28
N LEU A 316 22.12 -13.96 -5.71
CA LEU A 316 21.59 -13.67 -7.05
C LEU A 316 21.60 -12.16 -7.38
N MET A 317 21.12 -11.32 -6.45
CA MET A 317 21.02 -9.87 -6.66
C MET A 317 22.40 -9.21 -6.77
N THR A 318 23.38 -9.70 -5.99
CA THR A 318 24.78 -9.25 -6.07
C THR A 318 25.40 -9.62 -7.41
N LYS A 319 25.21 -10.87 -7.89
CA LYS A 319 25.71 -11.32 -9.20
C LYS A 319 25.06 -10.56 -10.35
N ALA A 320 23.79 -10.21 -10.21
CA ALA A 320 23.08 -9.39 -11.19
C ALA A 320 23.52 -7.91 -11.19
N GLY A 321 24.27 -7.47 -10.17
CA GLY A 321 24.72 -6.08 -10.02
C GLY A 321 23.60 -5.10 -9.66
N VAL A 322 22.49 -5.60 -9.08
CA VAL A 322 21.32 -4.77 -8.75
C VAL A 322 21.23 -4.40 -7.28
N GLU A 323 21.95 -5.08 -6.39
CA GLU A 323 21.89 -4.85 -4.93
C GLU A 323 22.17 -3.38 -4.57
N LYS A 324 23.19 -2.76 -5.17
CA LYS A 324 23.50 -1.34 -4.95
C LYS A 324 22.39 -0.38 -5.39
N GLN A 325 21.64 -0.74 -6.45
CA GLN A 325 20.49 0.05 -6.89
C GLN A 325 19.34 -0.06 -5.89
N LEU A 326 19.15 -1.25 -5.29
CA LEU A 326 18.15 -1.47 -4.25
C LEU A 326 18.53 -0.76 -2.95
N GLU A 327 19.80 -0.82 -2.53
CA GLU A 327 20.29 -0.06 -1.37
C GLU A 327 20.02 1.45 -1.52
N GLY A 328 20.14 1.98 -2.73
CA GLY A 328 19.82 3.39 -3.02
C GLY A 328 18.38 3.79 -2.76
N LEU A 329 17.44 2.82 -2.71
CA LEU A 329 16.02 3.10 -2.41
C LEU A 329 15.79 3.47 -0.93
N HIS A 330 16.73 3.15 -0.06
CA HIS A 330 16.65 3.44 1.39
C HIS A 330 16.96 4.91 1.72
N GLY A 331 17.76 5.58 0.90
CA GLY A 331 18.16 6.97 1.12
C GLY A 331 17.26 7.99 0.42
N PRO A 332 17.21 9.25 0.87
CA PRO A 332 16.47 10.31 0.21
C PRO A 332 17.16 10.82 -1.07
N TYR A 333 18.47 10.61 -1.22
CA TYR A 333 19.28 11.18 -2.30
C TYR A 333 19.40 10.22 -3.47
N VAL A 334 19.17 10.72 -4.68
CA VAL A 334 19.40 9.98 -5.94
C VAL A 334 20.25 10.83 -6.87
N THR A 335 21.34 10.28 -7.37
CA THR A 335 22.26 10.98 -8.29
C THR A 335 21.81 10.76 -9.73
N LEU A 336 21.74 11.81 -10.51
CA LEU A 336 21.43 11.78 -11.94
C LEU A 336 22.68 11.47 -12.78
N PRO A 337 22.53 10.92 -13.99
CA PRO A 337 23.65 10.62 -14.90
C PRO A 337 24.52 11.84 -15.24
N SER A 338 23.92 13.02 -15.36
CA SER A 338 24.63 14.29 -15.60
C SER A 338 25.50 14.75 -14.43
N GLY A 339 25.27 14.22 -13.23
CA GLY A 339 25.89 14.66 -11.99
C GLY A 339 25.00 15.57 -11.14
N GLY A 340 23.78 15.86 -11.61
CA GLY A 340 22.73 16.46 -10.78
C GLY A 340 22.22 15.48 -9.73
N SER A 341 21.28 15.91 -8.89
CA SER A 341 20.69 15.07 -7.85
C SER A 341 19.24 15.44 -7.58
N ILE A 342 18.47 14.45 -7.14
CA ILE A 342 17.13 14.66 -6.60
C ILE A 342 17.10 14.26 -5.14
N VAL A 343 16.31 14.96 -4.34
CA VAL A 343 16.09 14.66 -2.92
C VAL A 343 14.62 14.37 -2.71
N ILE A 344 14.29 13.18 -2.24
CA ILE A 344 12.92 12.71 -2.07
C ILE A 344 12.60 12.61 -0.59
N ASN A 345 11.64 13.41 -0.11
CA ASN A 345 11.17 13.40 1.26
C ASN A 345 9.68 13.09 1.32
N GLN A 346 9.30 12.18 2.19
CA GLN A 346 7.91 11.85 2.46
C GLN A 346 7.47 12.53 3.76
N THR A 347 6.44 13.37 3.68
CA THR A 347 5.77 13.95 4.85
C THR A 347 4.47 13.18 5.14
N GLU A 348 3.74 13.56 6.17
CA GLU A 348 2.45 12.94 6.50
C GLU A 348 1.41 13.12 5.38
N ALA A 349 1.40 14.26 4.69
CA ALA A 349 0.37 14.65 3.74
C ALA A 349 0.80 14.48 2.27
N MET A 350 2.07 14.62 1.96
CA MET A 350 2.58 14.64 0.58
C MET A 350 4.03 14.16 0.49
N VAL A 351 4.45 13.88 -0.73
CA VAL A 351 5.85 13.65 -1.10
C VAL A 351 6.39 14.94 -1.69
N THR A 352 7.56 15.37 -1.25
CA THR A 352 8.29 16.52 -1.80
C THR A 352 9.56 16.06 -2.47
N ILE A 353 9.86 16.59 -3.63
CA ILE A 353 11.04 16.26 -4.42
C ILE A 353 11.71 17.55 -4.83
N ASP A 354 13.00 17.68 -4.50
CA ASP A 354 13.86 18.81 -4.85
C ASP A 354 14.88 18.38 -5.90
N VAL A 355 15.09 19.19 -6.95
CA VAL A 355 16.01 18.92 -8.06
C VAL A 355 17.18 19.90 -8.02
N ASN A 356 18.39 19.34 -7.97
CA ASN A 356 19.62 20.13 -7.90
C ASN A 356 20.55 19.81 -9.08
N SER A 357 21.10 20.85 -9.71
CA SER A 357 22.09 20.71 -10.81
C SER A 357 23.45 20.21 -10.33
N SER A 358 23.81 20.45 -9.05
CA SER A 358 25.06 20.00 -8.40
C SER A 358 26.30 20.19 -9.31
N ARG A 359 26.86 19.09 -9.85
CA ARG A 359 28.07 19.08 -10.68
C ARG A 359 27.78 19.05 -12.20
N ALA A 360 26.53 19.21 -12.61
CA ALA A 360 26.12 19.15 -14.02
C ALA A 360 26.55 20.37 -14.84
N ILE A 361 27.50 21.18 -14.36
CA ILE A 361 28.01 22.43 -15.00
C ILE A 361 28.99 22.04 -16.15
N LYS A 362 28.45 21.45 -17.22
CA LYS A 362 29.26 21.17 -18.43
C LYS A 362 28.93 22.08 -19.61
N GLU A 363 27.79 22.75 -19.56
CA GLU A 363 27.32 23.61 -20.65
C GLU A 363 27.62 25.09 -20.38
N LYS A 364 27.76 25.85 -21.44
CA LYS A 364 28.06 27.29 -21.36
C LYS A 364 26.81 28.12 -21.02
N ASP A 365 25.63 27.51 -21.15
CA ASP A 365 24.31 28.13 -20.91
C ASP A 365 23.65 27.53 -19.68
N ILE A 366 23.33 28.38 -18.73
CA ILE A 366 22.66 28.00 -17.45
C ILE A 366 21.27 27.46 -17.75
N GLU A 367 20.51 28.10 -18.63
CA GLU A 367 19.14 27.70 -19.01
C GLU A 367 19.13 26.31 -19.66
N GLN A 368 20.07 26.00 -20.55
CA GLN A 368 20.19 24.69 -21.19
C GLN A 368 20.60 23.61 -20.17
N THR A 369 21.49 23.94 -19.23
CA THR A 369 21.87 23.05 -18.13
C THR A 369 20.66 22.72 -17.25
N ALA A 370 19.87 23.73 -16.90
CA ALA A 370 18.64 23.56 -16.12
C ALA A 370 17.64 22.65 -16.84
N LEU A 371 17.38 22.91 -18.14
CA LEU A 371 16.48 22.09 -18.93
C LEU A 371 16.92 20.63 -18.99
N ASN A 372 18.20 20.38 -19.30
CA ASN A 372 18.72 19.01 -19.43
C ASN A 372 18.64 18.26 -18.09
N THR A 373 19.02 18.90 -16.98
CA THR A 373 18.93 18.33 -15.64
C THR A 373 17.48 18.03 -15.25
N ASN A 374 16.57 18.96 -15.55
CA ASN A 374 15.14 18.79 -15.27
C ASN A 374 14.52 17.63 -16.08
N LEU A 375 14.90 17.46 -17.34
CA LEU A 375 14.42 16.35 -18.18
C LEU A 375 14.94 14.99 -17.68
N GLU A 376 16.21 14.91 -17.27
CA GLU A 376 16.75 13.70 -16.62
C GLU A 376 16.05 13.44 -15.28
N ALA A 377 15.84 14.49 -14.48
CA ALA A 377 15.13 14.38 -13.21
C ALA A 377 13.71 13.86 -13.39
N ALA A 378 12.98 14.30 -14.42
CA ALA A 378 11.62 13.82 -14.71
C ALA A 378 11.58 12.31 -14.96
N GLU A 379 12.55 11.77 -15.72
CA GLU A 379 12.67 10.32 -15.96
C GLU A 379 12.98 9.56 -14.67
N GLU A 380 13.93 10.07 -13.88
CA GLU A 380 14.33 9.45 -12.62
C GLU A 380 13.21 9.51 -11.59
N ILE A 381 12.52 10.65 -11.45
CA ILE A 381 11.38 10.81 -10.52
C ILE A 381 10.30 9.79 -10.85
N ALA A 382 9.91 9.65 -12.12
CA ALA A 382 8.90 8.68 -12.52
C ALA A 382 9.32 7.23 -12.17
N LEU A 383 10.60 6.90 -12.28
CA LEU A 383 11.14 5.61 -11.86
C LEU A 383 11.11 5.45 -10.34
N GLN A 384 11.58 6.44 -9.59
CA GLN A 384 11.64 6.41 -8.13
C GLN A 384 10.25 6.33 -7.48
N LEU A 385 9.24 7.02 -8.05
CA LEU A 385 7.85 6.92 -7.60
C LEU A 385 7.33 5.47 -7.71
N ARG A 386 7.71 4.74 -8.77
CA ARG A 386 7.34 3.33 -8.95
C ARG A 386 8.11 2.41 -8.02
N LEU A 387 9.45 2.53 -7.96
CA LEU A 387 10.31 1.66 -7.17
C LEU A 387 10.03 1.76 -5.67
N ARG A 388 9.75 2.96 -5.17
CA ARG A 388 9.46 3.23 -3.75
C ARG A 388 7.97 3.15 -3.41
N ASP A 389 7.09 2.95 -4.40
CA ASP A 389 5.63 3.01 -4.26
C ASP A 389 5.11 4.29 -3.59
N LEU A 390 5.71 5.41 -3.94
CA LEU A 390 5.30 6.72 -3.43
C LEU A 390 3.99 7.14 -4.09
N ALA A 391 3.02 7.57 -3.29
CA ALA A 391 1.67 7.85 -3.75
C ALA A 391 1.01 9.00 -2.98
N GLY A 392 -0.10 9.48 -3.49
CA GLY A 392 -0.78 10.67 -2.98
C GLY A 392 -0.38 11.91 -3.76
N ILE A 393 -0.31 13.04 -3.10
CA ILE A 393 0.13 14.30 -3.69
C ILE A 393 1.65 14.32 -3.71
N VAL A 394 2.24 14.65 -4.85
CA VAL A 394 3.69 14.82 -5.03
C VAL A 394 3.94 16.23 -5.54
N ALA A 395 4.77 16.98 -4.82
CA ALA A 395 5.23 18.31 -5.20
C ALA A 395 6.70 18.21 -5.63
N ILE A 396 7.00 18.66 -6.84
CA ILE A 396 8.34 18.61 -7.43
C ILE A 396 8.80 20.04 -7.66
N ASP A 397 9.91 20.38 -7.02
CA ASP A 397 10.62 21.65 -7.20
C ASP A 397 11.74 21.43 -8.22
N PHE A 398 11.46 21.86 -9.45
CA PHE A 398 12.43 21.78 -10.54
C PHE A 398 13.32 23.01 -10.54
N ILE A 399 14.50 22.89 -11.16
CA ILE A 399 15.39 24.03 -11.35
C ILE A 399 14.66 25.09 -12.18
N ASP A 400 14.66 26.33 -11.70
CA ASP A 400 13.99 27.44 -12.37
C ASP A 400 14.48 27.64 -13.80
N MET A 401 13.54 27.89 -14.72
CA MET A 401 13.77 28.18 -16.13
C MET A 401 12.98 29.41 -16.52
N GLU A 402 13.64 30.34 -17.23
CA GLU A 402 13.01 31.60 -17.65
C GLU A 402 12.12 31.43 -18.90
N ASP A 403 12.49 30.50 -19.81
CA ASP A 403 11.74 30.25 -21.05
C ASP A 403 10.54 29.32 -20.80
N GLU A 404 9.32 29.87 -20.96
CA GLU A 404 8.10 29.06 -20.90
C GLU A 404 8.07 27.86 -21.86
N LYS A 405 8.80 27.92 -22.97
CA LYS A 405 8.87 26.77 -23.91
C LYS A 405 9.59 25.60 -23.24
N ASN A 406 10.59 25.86 -22.42
CA ASN A 406 11.30 24.84 -21.68
C ASN A 406 10.42 24.24 -20.59
N ASN A 407 9.63 25.06 -19.89
CA ASN A 407 8.62 24.58 -18.94
C ASN A 407 7.59 23.66 -19.60
N ARG A 408 7.08 24.02 -20.80
CA ARG A 408 6.16 23.17 -21.56
C ARG A 408 6.79 21.85 -22.01
N LYS A 409 8.08 21.84 -22.42
CA LYS A 409 8.82 20.61 -22.76
C LYS A 409 8.93 19.70 -21.54
N LEU A 410 9.24 20.27 -20.37
CA LEU A 410 9.35 19.53 -19.11
C LEU A 410 8.00 18.92 -18.71
N GLU A 411 6.91 19.69 -18.77
CA GLU A 411 5.55 19.20 -18.51
C GLU A 411 5.17 18.04 -19.43
N GLN A 412 5.45 18.20 -20.74
CA GLN A 412 5.18 17.15 -21.72
C GLN A 412 6.01 15.89 -21.42
N LYS A 413 7.30 16.05 -21.12
CA LYS A 413 8.18 14.94 -20.72
C LYS A 413 7.64 14.22 -19.47
N MET A 414 7.23 14.98 -18.47
CA MET A 414 6.67 14.39 -17.26
C MET A 414 5.40 13.59 -17.53
N ARG A 415 4.48 14.10 -18.35
CA ARG A 415 3.30 13.35 -18.78
C ARG A 415 3.64 12.09 -19.56
N GLU A 416 4.67 12.15 -20.41
CA GLU A 416 5.12 11.02 -21.21
C GLU A 416 5.68 9.88 -20.34
N VAL A 417 6.60 10.20 -19.41
CA VAL A 417 7.23 9.18 -18.56
C VAL A 417 6.24 8.56 -17.56
N MET A 418 5.25 9.34 -17.11
CA MET A 418 4.20 8.85 -16.21
C MET A 418 3.17 7.94 -16.91
N LYS A 419 3.06 7.93 -18.25
CA LYS A 419 2.21 6.96 -18.99
C LYS A 419 2.66 5.51 -18.78
N HIS A 420 3.91 5.28 -18.45
CA HIS A 420 4.46 3.95 -18.17
C HIS A 420 4.13 3.44 -16.76
N ASP A 421 3.60 4.31 -15.89
CA ASP A 421 3.16 3.88 -14.56
C ASP A 421 1.87 3.08 -14.64
N ARG A 422 1.77 2.04 -13.82
CA ARG A 422 0.53 1.25 -13.68
C ARG A 422 -0.50 1.98 -12.85
N ALA A 423 -0.05 2.81 -11.90
CA ALA A 423 -0.92 3.63 -11.08
C ALA A 423 -1.55 4.75 -11.91
N ARG A 424 -2.75 5.14 -11.55
CA ARG A 424 -3.38 6.33 -12.12
C ARG A 424 -2.64 7.57 -11.64
N THR A 425 -2.28 8.44 -12.58
CA THR A 425 -1.55 9.67 -12.32
C THR A 425 -2.21 10.85 -13.02
N GLN A 426 -2.20 11.98 -12.35
CA GLN A 426 -2.62 13.26 -12.93
C GLN A 426 -1.48 14.25 -12.75
N VAL A 427 -1.02 14.85 -13.83
CA VAL A 427 0.11 15.80 -13.84
C VAL A 427 -0.43 17.19 -14.15
N ALA A 428 -0.28 18.11 -13.20
CA ALA A 428 -0.64 19.51 -13.38
C ALA A 428 0.41 20.25 -14.23
N LYS A 429 0.13 21.51 -14.54
CA LYS A 429 1.12 22.43 -15.11
C LYS A 429 2.04 22.95 -13.99
N ILE A 430 3.25 23.40 -14.38
CA ILE A 430 4.13 24.13 -13.46
C ILE A 430 3.41 25.42 -13.06
N ASN A 431 3.36 25.67 -11.76
CA ASN A 431 2.67 26.85 -11.22
C ASN A 431 3.60 28.09 -11.23
N ALA A 432 3.07 29.24 -10.79
CA ALA A 432 3.82 30.51 -10.73
C ALA A 432 5.01 30.48 -9.74
N PHE A 433 5.14 29.44 -8.93
CA PHE A 433 6.24 29.25 -7.98
C PHE A 433 7.31 28.25 -8.48
N GLY A 434 7.26 27.83 -9.76
CA GLY A 434 8.20 26.84 -10.30
C GLY A 434 7.86 25.38 -9.96
N VAL A 435 6.85 25.13 -9.12
CA VAL A 435 6.52 23.80 -8.60
C VAL A 435 5.55 23.06 -9.53
N LEU A 436 5.91 21.82 -9.89
CA LEU A 436 5.00 20.90 -10.57
C LEU A 436 4.32 20.00 -9.54
N MET A 437 2.98 19.97 -9.59
CA MET A 437 2.17 19.09 -8.75
C MET A 437 1.69 17.89 -9.56
N LEU A 438 1.76 16.70 -8.96
CA LEU A 438 1.09 15.52 -9.52
C LEU A 438 0.38 14.73 -8.42
N SER A 439 -0.65 13.99 -8.81
CA SER A 439 -1.26 12.99 -7.94
C SER A 439 -1.00 11.60 -8.50
N ARG A 440 -0.69 10.65 -7.62
CA ARG A 440 -0.49 9.24 -7.96
C ARG A 440 -1.35 8.38 -7.05
N GLN A 441 -2.13 7.49 -7.66
CA GLN A 441 -2.95 6.54 -6.93
C GLN A 441 -2.05 5.57 -6.16
N ARG A 442 -2.45 5.27 -4.92
CA ARG A 442 -1.73 4.30 -4.10
C ARG A 442 -2.07 2.89 -4.55
N MET A 443 -1.06 2.13 -4.94
CA MET A 443 -1.21 0.73 -5.33
C MET A 443 -1.05 -0.22 -4.15
N ARG A 444 -0.10 0.06 -3.26
CA ARG A 444 0.24 -0.70 -2.04
C ARG A 444 0.89 0.22 -1.00
N SER A 445 1.27 -0.32 0.16
CA SER A 445 2.07 0.42 1.15
C SER A 445 3.43 0.81 0.55
N SER A 446 3.90 2.03 0.83
CA SER A 446 5.22 2.43 0.34
C SER A 446 6.31 1.56 0.96
N PHE A 447 7.44 1.43 0.27
CA PHE A 447 8.58 0.66 0.75
C PHE A 447 9.03 1.09 2.15
N ILE A 448 9.04 2.40 2.42
CA ILE A 448 9.37 2.94 3.74
C ILE A 448 8.34 2.54 4.79
N GLU A 449 7.03 2.63 4.50
CA GLU A 449 5.97 2.25 5.46
C GLU A 449 5.98 0.74 5.80
N SER A 450 6.43 -0.09 4.87
CA SER A 450 6.48 -1.55 5.09
C SER A 450 7.71 -2.01 5.83
N SER A 451 8.87 -1.35 5.62
CA SER A 451 10.18 -1.85 6.06
C SER A 451 10.81 -1.05 7.20
N TYR A 452 10.26 0.14 7.54
CA TYR A 452 10.84 1.05 8.53
C TYR A 452 9.91 1.28 9.73
N VAL A 453 10.53 1.67 10.83
CA VAL A 453 9.84 2.15 12.04
C VAL A 453 10.17 3.62 12.25
N VAL A 454 9.25 4.35 12.90
CA VAL A 454 9.50 5.75 13.25
C VAL A 454 10.72 5.85 14.16
N CYS A 455 11.64 6.76 13.85
CA CYS A 455 12.85 6.96 14.63
C CYS A 455 12.49 7.36 16.08
N PRO A 456 12.93 6.60 17.12
CA PRO A 456 12.60 6.92 18.51
C PRO A 456 13.26 8.19 19.02
N HIS A 457 14.34 8.66 18.39
CA HIS A 457 15.01 9.90 18.78
C HIS A 457 14.24 11.15 18.39
N CYS A 458 13.83 11.26 17.11
CA CYS A 458 13.17 12.45 16.59
C CYS A 458 11.67 12.29 16.35
N MET A 459 11.11 11.10 16.59
CA MET A 459 9.68 10.80 16.36
C MET A 459 9.18 11.24 14.97
N GLY A 460 10.08 11.23 13.97
CA GLY A 460 9.79 11.63 12.59
C GLY A 460 10.09 13.10 12.28
N ALA A 461 10.55 13.90 13.25
CA ALA A 461 10.85 15.32 13.03
C ALA A 461 12.13 15.58 12.19
N GLY A 462 13.01 14.57 12.06
CA GLY A 462 14.30 14.70 11.36
C GLY A 462 15.36 15.51 12.09
N VAL A 463 15.00 16.19 13.18
CA VAL A 463 15.88 16.97 14.04
C VAL A 463 15.58 16.70 15.50
N VAL A 464 16.57 16.89 16.36
CA VAL A 464 16.43 16.82 17.82
C VAL A 464 16.99 18.11 18.45
N PRO A 465 16.49 18.55 19.60
CA PRO A 465 17.07 19.67 20.32
C PRO A 465 18.56 19.43 20.64
N SER A 466 19.38 20.46 20.53
CA SER A 466 20.78 20.37 21.02
C SER A 466 20.79 20.09 22.52
N ILE A 467 21.85 19.48 23.02
CA ILE A 467 22.02 19.18 24.45
C ILE A 467 21.79 20.44 25.31
N GLN A 468 22.27 21.60 24.84
CA GLN A 468 22.07 22.89 25.53
C GLN A 468 20.59 23.27 25.58
N THR A 469 19.88 23.19 24.45
CA THR A 469 18.46 23.52 24.38
C THR A 469 17.64 22.56 25.23
N ALA A 470 17.93 21.26 25.12
CA ALA A 470 17.32 20.21 25.90
C ALA A 470 17.48 20.47 27.41
N SER A 471 18.69 20.80 27.83
CA SER A 471 19.00 21.10 29.24
C SER A 471 18.24 22.32 29.77
N ILE A 472 18.09 23.38 28.97
CA ILE A 472 17.32 24.56 29.37
C ILE A 472 15.83 24.23 29.50
N ILE A 473 15.27 23.44 28.59
CA ILE A 473 13.87 23.03 28.66
C ILE A 473 13.62 22.23 29.94
N LEU A 474 14.45 21.22 30.18
CA LEU A 474 14.33 20.35 31.35
C LEU A 474 14.54 21.11 32.67
N PHE A 475 15.46 22.07 32.66
CA PHE A 475 15.69 22.95 33.81
C PHE A 475 14.44 23.79 34.15
N ARG A 476 13.74 24.31 33.16
CA ARG A 476 12.46 25.01 33.35
C ARG A 476 11.37 24.06 33.88
N HIS A 477 11.27 22.85 33.38
CA HIS A 477 10.33 21.86 33.91
C HIS A 477 10.63 21.51 35.37
N LEU A 478 11.91 21.42 35.74
CA LEU A 478 12.32 21.23 37.13
C LEU A 478 11.88 22.41 38.03
N GLN A 479 12.09 23.66 37.58
CA GLN A 479 11.62 24.86 38.28
C GLN A 479 10.10 24.87 38.47
N GLU A 480 9.35 24.55 37.43
CA GLU A 480 7.89 24.45 37.50
C GLU A 480 7.43 23.40 38.54
N LYS A 481 8.10 22.26 38.58
CA LYS A 481 7.80 21.22 39.56
C LYS A 481 8.18 21.60 40.99
N LEU A 482 9.23 22.37 41.19
CA LEU A 482 9.62 22.92 42.51
C LEU A 482 8.59 23.91 43.04
N LEU A 483 8.07 24.78 42.16
CA LEU A 483 7.04 25.76 42.52
C LEU A 483 5.70 25.15 42.91
N ALA A 484 5.33 24.01 42.33
CA ALA A 484 3.98 23.44 42.49
C ALA A 484 3.71 22.80 43.85
N LYS A 485 4.68 22.28 44.59
CA LYS A 485 4.57 21.73 45.96
C LYS A 485 5.97 21.56 46.57
N ALA A 486 6.12 21.87 47.84
CA ALA A 486 7.34 21.58 48.61
C ALA A 486 7.58 20.04 48.63
N ALA A 487 8.81 19.65 48.31
CA ALA A 487 9.30 18.26 48.39
C ALA A 487 10.65 18.30 49.10
N GLN A 488 10.99 17.25 49.84
CA GLN A 488 12.31 17.17 50.48
C GLN A 488 13.40 16.82 49.46
N LYS A 489 13.03 15.97 48.50
CA LYS A 489 13.93 15.52 47.43
C LYS A 489 13.19 15.36 46.12
N ILE A 490 13.83 15.79 45.03
CA ILE A 490 13.37 15.56 43.68
C ILE A 490 14.43 14.73 42.92
N ILE A 491 13.99 13.66 42.29
CA ILE A 491 14.84 12.84 41.42
C ILE A 491 14.38 13.10 39.98
N MET A 492 15.29 13.59 39.15
CA MET A 492 15.05 13.84 37.74
C MET A 492 15.89 12.89 36.89
N THR A 493 15.22 11.98 36.18
CA THR A 493 15.88 11.06 35.25
C THR A 493 15.79 11.64 33.83
N VAL A 494 16.94 11.74 33.16
CA VAL A 494 17.09 12.37 31.84
C VAL A 494 18.11 11.58 31.01
N PRO A 495 18.19 11.79 29.67
CA PRO A 495 19.28 11.21 28.87
C PRO A 495 20.66 11.55 29.45
N SER A 496 21.58 10.57 29.42
CA SER A 496 22.89 10.71 30.08
C SER A 496 23.69 11.93 29.63
N ASP A 497 23.69 12.27 28.35
CA ASP A 497 24.40 13.46 27.84
C ASP A 497 23.85 14.76 28.42
N VAL A 498 22.55 14.83 28.62
CA VAL A 498 21.87 15.98 29.22
C VAL A 498 22.17 16.04 30.72
N ALA A 499 22.18 14.89 31.42
CA ALA A 499 22.56 14.82 32.83
C ALA A 499 23.99 15.32 33.05
N ILE A 500 24.94 14.87 32.23
CA ILE A 500 26.34 15.32 32.27
C ILE A 500 26.44 16.84 32.07
N TYR A 501 25.70 17.38 31.11
CA TYR A 501 25.69 18.81 30.85
C TYR A 501 25.10 19.61 32.03
N LEU A 502 23.96 19.20 32.58
CA LEU A 502 23.31 19.86 33.72
C LEU A 502 24.21 19.86 34.94
N LEU A 503 24.80 18.72 35.30
CA LEU A 503 25.66 18.58 36.49
C LEU A 503 26.97 19.33 36.37
N ASN A 504 27.51 19.50 35.17
CA ASN A 504 28.79 20.20 34.99
C ASN A 504 28.61 21.70 34.67
N GLN A 505 27.72 22.01 33.72
CA GLN A 505 27.59 23.39 33.21
C GLN A 505 26.54 24.22 33.96
N LYS A 506 25.55 23.56 34.59
CA LYS A 506 24.44 24.19 35.31
C LYS A 506 24.48 23.95 36.82
N ARG A 507 25.63 23.51 37.33
CA ARG A 507 25.82 23.19 38.73
C ARG A 507 25.53 24.35 39.70
N ALA A 508 25.95 25.57 39.34
CA ALA A 508 25.71 26.75 40.17
C ALA A 508 24.23 27.11 40.27
N GLU A 509 23.51 27.01 39.13
CA GLU A 509 22.08 27.28 39.09
C GLU A 509 21.28 26.17 39.83
N LEU A 510 21.69 24.92 39.74
CA LEU A 510 21.09 23.80 40.50
C LEU A 510 21.25 24.03 42.00
N ALA A 511 22.46 24.37 42.48
CA ALA A 511 22.73 24.63 43.88
C ALA A 511 21.96 25.89 44.41
N ALA A 512 21.76 26.88 43.56
CA ALA A 512 20.95 28.06 43.91
C ALA A 512 19.47 27.66 44.10
N MET A 513 18.92 26.83 43.23
CA MET A 513 17.54 26.31 43.35
C MET A 513 17.36 25.42 44.58
N GLU A 514 18.31 24.54 44.89
CA GLU A 514 18.28 23.70 46.11
C GLU A 514 18.18 24.57 47.36
N LYS A 515 18.96 25.67 47.39
CA LYS A 515 18.96 26.62 48.50
C LYS A 515 17.67 27.46 48.59
N GLU A 516 17.14 27.89 47.45
CA GLU A 516 15.92 28.69 47.36
C GLU A 516 14.68 27.89 47.76
N PHE A 517 14.56 26.66 47.29
CA PHE A 517 13.39 25.82 47.56
C PHE A 517 13.54 24.85 48.73
N GLY A 518 14.71 24.77 49.34
CA GLY A 518 15.01 23.85 50.45
C GLY A 518 14.83 22.38 50.07
N THR A 519 15.03 22.05 48.79
CA THR A 519 14.77 20.72 48.20
C THR A 519 16.06 20.16 47.62
N GLU A 520 16.43 18.95 47.96
CA GLU A 520 17.56 18.22 47.33
C GLU A 520 17.19 17.85 45.88
N ILE A 521 18.04 18.16 44.92
CA ILE A 521 17.88 17.82 43.50
C ILE A 521 18.88 16.77 43.08
N VAL A 522 18.39 15.60 42.71
CA VAL A 522 19.20 14.50 42.17
C VAL A 522 18.91 14.33 40.70
N ILE A 523 19.96 14.42 39.87
CA ILE A 523 19.87 14.19 38.43
C ILE A 523 20.49 12.83 38.12
N VAL A 524 19.72 11.95 37.49
CA VAL A 524 20.13 10.61 37.08
C VAL A 524 20.15 10.55 35.56
N GLY A 525 21.30 10.14 35.01
CA GLY A 525 21.42 9.83 33.57
C GLY A 525 20.92 8.41 33.28
N ASP A 526 20.16 8.26 32.22
CA ASP A 526 19.66 6.97 31.75
C ASP A 526 19.90 6.84 30.24
N ASP A 527 20.74 5.89 29.85
CA ASP A 527 21.12 5.61 28.46
C ASP A 527 19.97 4.99 27.64
N SER A 528 18.93 4.49 28.32
CA SER A 528 17.75 3.97 27.65
C SER A 528 16.80 5.05 27.12
N LEU A 529 16.97 6.30 27.63
CA LEU A 529 16.18 7.45 27.21
C LEU A 529 16.77 8.06 25.93
N MET A 530 16.06 7.88 24.84
CA MET A 530 16.51 8.33 23.51
C MET A 530 16.01 9.72 23.12
N ASN A 531 15.00 10.23 23.81
CA ASN A 531 14.38 11.53 23.52
C ASN A 531 14.24 12.34 24.81
N ILE A 532 14.37 13.66 24.69
CA ILE A 532 14.15 14.62 25.77
C ILE A 532 12.74 14.52 26.39
N ASP A 533 11.73 14.17 25.60
CA ASP A 533 10.35 14.04 26.10
C ASP A 533 10.13 12.82 27.00
N GLN A 534 11.12 11.91 27.06
CA GLN A 534 11.06 10.69 27.87
C GLN A 534 11.52 10.90 29.31
N TYR A 535 11.89 12.12 29.72
CA TYR A 535 12.32 12.43 31.09
C TYR A 535 11.27 12.09 32.15
N SER A 536 11.71 11.83 33.36
CA SER A 536 10.83 11.69 34.52
C SER A 536 11.27 12.57 35.69
N ILE A 537 10.30 13.08 36.44
CA ILE A 537 10.55 13.86 37.67
C ILE A 537 9.73 13.23 38.80
N GLN A 538 10.42 12.65 39.76
CA GLN A 538 9.83 12.00 40.93
C GLN A 538 10.06 12.83 42.17
N ARG A 539 9.04 12.98 43.03
CA ARG A 539 9.11 13.67 44.33
C ARG A 539 9.14 12.64 45.43
N VAL A 540 10.07 12.78 46.36
CA VAL A 540 10.18 11.92 47.53
C VAL A 540 9.79 12.73 48.76
N ALA A 541 8.76 12.24 49.48
CA ALA A 541 8.31 12.83 50.73
C ALA A 541 9.21 12.37 51.90
N ALA A 542 9.19 13.13 53.02
CA ALA A 542 10.12 12.99 54.18
C ALA A 542 10.11 11.61 54.86
N GLU A 543 9.11 10.76 54.66
CA GLU A 543 8.92 9.55 55.46
C GLU A 543 9.59 8.27 54.88
N ASN A 544 10.22 8.32 53.70
CA ASN A 544 10.71 7.11 53.01
C ASN A 544 12.15 7.15 52.53
N VAL A 545 13.05 7.83 53.24
CA VAL A 545 14.47 7.84 52.84
C VAL A 545 15.23 6.68 53.55
N LYS A 546 15.24 5.49 52.94
CA LYS A 546 16.31 4.53 53.14
C LYS A 546 17.33 4.72 52.03
N THR A 547 18.57 5.00 52.38
CA THR A 547 19.71 5.28 51.49
C THR A 547 20.04 4.15 50.50
N ASP A 548 19.46 2.98 50.67
CA ASP A 548 19.71 1.80 49.81
C ASP A 548 18.80 1.71 48.57
N ASP A 549 17.74 2.54 48.50
CA ASP A 549 16.77 2.49 47.38
C ASP A 549 17.21 3.26 46.11
N VAL A 550 18.30 4.04 46.20
CA VAL A 550 18.77 4.83 45.04
C VAL A 550 19.46 3.97 43.99
N LEU A 551 20.03 2.81 44.41
CA LEU A 551 20.66 1.83 43.49
C LEU A 551 19.64 0.79 42.98
N ALA A 552 18.48 0.65 43.63
CA ALA A 552 17.42 -0.27 43.20
C ALA A 552 16.44 0.34 42.16
N ALA A 553 16.47 1.66 41.93
CA ALA A 553 15.63 2.34 40.97
C ALA A 553 16.02 2.07 39.48
N HIS A 554 17.00 1.23 39.23
CA HIS A 554 17.34 0.73 37.90
C HIS A 554 16.44 -0.42 37.40
N GLU A 555 15.43 -0.83 38.17
CA GLU A 555 14.41 -1.72 37.64
C GLU A 555 13.30 -0.89 36.96
N PRO A 556 12.96 -1.12 35.69
CA PRO A 556 11.88 -0.43 34.99
C PRO A 556 10.58 -0.60 35.77
N SER A 557 9.81 0.49 35.95
CA SER A 557 8.58 0.55 36.72
C SER A 557 7.67 -0.64 36.37
N SER A 558 6.97 -1.18 37.38
CA SER A 558 6.10 -2.34 37.23
C SER A 558 5.01 -2.17 36.14
N ASP A 559 4.70 -0.94 35.77
CA ASP A 559 3.76 -0.61 34.69
C ASP A 559 4.39 -0.72 33.30
N ALA A 560 5.69 -0.47 33.14
CA ALA A 560 6.43 -0.74 31.90
C ALA A 560 6.64 -2.26 31.72
N LYS A 561 6.93 -2.99 32.81
CA LYS A 561 6.98 -4.47 32.81
C LYS A 561 5.61 -5.09 32.49
N LYS A 562 4.51 -4.53 33.00
CA LYS A 562 3.14 -4.99 32.68
C LYS A 562 2.74 -4.68 31.22
N LYS A 563 3.07 -3.51 30.69
CA LYS A 563 2.81 -3.19 29.28
C LYS A 563 3.67 -4.03 28.33
N ASN A 564 4.94 -4.26 28.64
CA ASN A 564 5.77 -5.17 27.85
C ASN A 564 5.40 -6.65 28.03
N ALA A 565 5.01 -7.09 29.25
CA ALA A 565 4.51 -8.44 29.47
C ALA A 565 3.18 -8.68 28.74
N GLN A 566 2.28 -7.73 28.75
CA GLN A 566 1.02 -7.81 27.98
C GLN A 566 1.27 -7.80 26.47
N HIS A 567 2.29 -7.08 25.99
CA HIS A 567 2.66 -7.08 24.57
C HIS A 567 3.36 -8.38 24.13
N ILE A 568 4.12 -9.01 25.03
CA ILE A 568 4.77 -10.31 24.82
C ILE A 568 3.75 -11.45 24.99
N GLU A 569 2.81 -11.33 25.91
CA GLU A 569 1.76 -12.31 26.13
C GLU A 569 0.71 -12.28 25.02
N ALA A 570 0.37 -11.10 24.48
CA ALA A 570 -0.43 -10.96 23.27
C ALA A 570 0.26 -11.60 22.03
N LYS A 571 1.60 -11.54 21.94
CA LYS A 571 2.35 -12.24 20.87
C LYS A 571 2.47 -13.76 21.12
N ARG A 572 2.43 -14.25 22.35
CA ARG A 572 2.44 -15.70 22.65
C ARG A 572 1.09 -16.37 22.46
N ILE A 573 -0.02 -15.65 22.70
CA ILE A 573 -1.38 -16.19 22.54
C ILE A 573 -1.71 -16.42 21.05
N THR A 574 -1.03 -15.73 20.13
CA THR A 574 -1.17 -15.96 18.68
C THR A 574 -0.41 -17.19 18.17
N GLN A 575 0.46 -17.84 18.99
CA GLN A 575 1.25 -18.99 18.55
C GLN A 575 0.80 -20.35 19.10
N THR A 576 -0.23 -20.39 19.95
CA THR A 576 -0.77 -21.66 20.48
C THR A 576 -2.26 -21.76 20.23
N ALA A 577 -2.63 -22.25 19.04
CA ALA A 577 -3.99 -22.69 18.78
C ALA A 577 -4.21 -24.10 19.40
N PRO A 578 -5.17 -24.31 20.28
CA PRO A 578 -5.47 -25.64 20.78
C PRO A 578 -6.24 -26.44 19.73
N ARG A 579 -5.71 -27.62 19.41
CA ARG A 579 -6.44 -28.65 18.68
C ARG A 579 -7.67 -29.07 19.48
N HIS A 580 -8.84 -28.63 19.09
CA HIS A 580 -10.11 -29.15 19.61
C HIS A 580 -10.53 -30.41 18.84
N ARG A 581 -10.55 -31.54 19.55
CA ARG A 581 -11.23 -32.79 19.17
C ARG A 581 -12.73 -32.54 19.06
N GLY A 582 -13.31 -33.03 17.99
CA GLY A 582 -14.69 -32.84 17.65
C GLY A 582 -15.69 -33.44 18.64
N ARG A 583 -16.83 -32.80 18.69
CA ARG A 583 -18.10 -33.41 19.11
C ARG A 583 -19.17 -32.97 18.12
N ASN A 584 -19.63 -33.93 17.33
CA ASN A 584 -20.73 -33.81 16.37
C ASN A 584 -22.01 -33.29 17.05
N LYS A 585 -22.50 -32.15 16.60
CA LYS A 585 -23.93 -31.80 16.63
C LYS A 585 -24.34 -31.23 15.29
N LYS A 586 -25.25 -31.92 14.60
CA LYS A 586 -25.84 -31.52 13.33
C LYS A 586 -26.54 -30.16 13.49
N PRO A 587 -26.33 -29.16 12.63
CA PRO A 587 -27.14 -27.95 12.58
C PRO A 587 -28.38 -28.19 11.71
N GLN A 588 -29.51 -27.73 12.22
CA GLN A 588 -30.78 -27.65 11.49
C GLN A 588 -30.69 -26.62 10.36
N GLN A 589 -31.27 -26.98 9.24
CA GLN A 589 -31.31 -26.27 7.99
C GLN A 589 -32.03 -24.92 8.05
N LYS A 590 -31.35 -23.84 7.62
CA LYS A 590 -31.99 -22.66 7.03
C LYS A 590 -31.49 -22.52 5.58
N LYS A 591 -32.11 -23.27 4.68
CA LYS A 591 -31.75 -23.38 3.25
C LYS A 591 -32.52 -22.40 2.34
N SER A 592 -33.06 -21.28 2.79
CA SER A 592 -34.04 -20.58 1.95
C SER A 592 -33.60 -19.31 1.23
N LEU A 593 -32.48 -18.66 1.61
CA LEU A 593 -32.09 -17.39 0.98
C LEU A 593 -31.07 -17.51 -0.17
N TRP A 594 -30.22 -18.54 -0.15
CA TRP A 594 -29.10 -18.63 -1.09
C TRP A 594 -29.42 -19.27 -2.45
N LYS A 595 -30.52 -20.02 -2.56
CA LYS A 595 -30.94 -20.60 -3.85
C LYS A 595 -31.29 -19.57 -4.93
N LYS A 596 -31.51 -18.29 -4.59
CA LYS A 596 -31.84 -17.22 -5.55
C LYS A 596 -30.62 -16.45 -6.07
N LEU A 597 -29.44 -16.61 -5.46
CA LEU A 597 -28.20 -15.95 -5.90
C LEU A 597 -27.38 -16.82 -6.87
N VAL A 598 -27.72 -18.09 -7.02
CA VAL A 598 -26.91 -19.08 -7.72
C VAL A 598 -27.64 -19.73 -8.90
N GLY A 599 -28.86 -19.35 -9.21
CA GLY A 599 -29.62 -19.80 -10.37
C GLY A 599 -29.46 -18.91 -11.58
#